data_243dbd79e49ffe491fc7a3ccf859cd06
#
_entry.id   243dbd79e49ffe491fc7a3ccf859cd06
#
_cell.length_a   1.000
_cell.length_b   1.000
_cell.length_c   1.000
_cell.angle_alpha   90.00
_cell.angle_beta   90.00
_cell.angle_gamma   90.00
#
_symmetry.space_group_name_H-M   'P 1'
#
loop_
_entity.id
_entity.type
_entity.pdbx_description
1 polymer ?
#
loop_
_entity_poly.entity_id
_entity_poly.type
_entity_poly.pdbx_seq_one_letter_code
_entity_poly.pdbx_strand_id
1 'polypeptide(L)'
;MPKIPYKSWRPSQAALNTVVLANKIIGEYKRQGLDLTLRQLYYQFVSRGHCANSDREYKRLSKMVDRGRLAGLIDWDAIEDRLRETQTNSHWKKPSEIVWLAQRIWRIDLWARQPKRVEVWIEKDALLGVIEGVCTDHDVPYLACRGYNSQSAMWRSAVKFASYAKKGQRTTILYLGDHDPSGLDMTRDIYERINLLSFNANVKVDRLALNMNQIRQYNPPPNPAKMKDARAQKYVITYGHSSWELDALDPKVIIKLVKDAILRNRDDKIWKEDVKRQEEGREKLEDVATNFEMEEDDSGEYDEDDSGEYDEDDSGEYDEDEEDTDDVDEEEDDES
;
A
#
# COMPACT_ATOMS: atom_id res chain seq x y z
N MET A 1 -11.61 11.28 13.15
CA MET A 1 -10.25 11.74 13.37
C MET A 1 -10.07 13.15 12.89
N PRO A 2 -9.15 13.95 13.41
CA PRO A 2 -9.44 15.36 13.55
C PRO A 2 -9.16 16.16 12.28
N LYS A 3 -10.16 16.91 11.87
CA LYS A 3 -9.99 18.07 10.98
C LYS A 3 -9.48 19.24 11.83
N ILE A 4 -8.18 19.25 12.11
CA ILE A 4 -7.56 20.30 12.93
C ILE A 4 -7.11 21.43 12.01
N PRO A 5 -7.59 22.66 12.19
CA PRO A 5 -7.12 23.82 11.43
C PRO A 5 -5.81 24.36 12.02
N TYR A 6 -4.77 24.43 11.19
CA TYR A 6 -3.49 25.05 11.53
C TYR A 6 -3.29 26.42 10.85
N LYS A 7 -3.97 26.65 9.71
CA LYS A 7 -3.91 27.91 8.95
C LYS A 7 -5.31 28.30 8.48
N SER A 8 -5.63 29.59 8.59
CA SER A 8 -6.85 30.11 7.99
C SER A 8 -6.74 30.06 6.46
N TRP A 9 -7.82 29.64 5.81
CA TRP A 9 -7.93 29.66 4.35
C TRP A 9 -9.31 30.12 3.94
N ARG A 10 -9.37 31.07 3.00
CA ARG A 10 -10.61 31.52 2.37
C ARG A 10 -10.67 30.96 0.95
N PRO A 11 -11.18 29.73 0.75
CA PRO A 11 -11.25 29.13 -0.58
C PRO A 11 -12.24 29.87 -1.46
N SER A 12 -11.93 29.96 -2.76
CA SER A 12 -12.95 30.28 -3.74
C SER A 12 -14.02 29.20 -3.78
N GLN A 13 -15.21 29.52 -4.32
CA GLN A 13 -16.29 28.53 -4.43
C GLN A 13 -15.84 27.27 -5.20
N ALA A 14 -15.05 27.45 -6.26
CA ALA A 14 -14.51 26.32 -7.03
C ALA A 14 -13.55 25.44 -6.18
N ALA A 15 -12.69 26.05 -5.35
CA ALA A 15 -11.81 25.33 -4.46
C ALA A 15 -12.61 24.58 -3.37
N LEU A 16 -13.62 25.21 -2.80
CA LEU A 16 -14.50 24.59 -1.81
C LEU A 16 -15.24 23.38 -2.41
N ASN A 17 -15.76 23.50 -3.61
CA ASN A 17 -16.43 22.41 -4.33
C ASN A 17 -15.47 21.22 -4.54
N THR A 18 -14.20 21.50 -4.87
CA THR A 18 -13.17 20.45 -5.00
C THR A 18 -12.91 19.74 -3.67
N VAL A 19 -12.81 20.47 -2.56
CA VAL A 19 -12.63 19.89 -1.21
C VAL A 19 -13.84 19.05 -0.79
N VAL A 20 -15.07 19.53 -1.03
CA VAL A 20 -16.30 18.77 -0.74
C VAL A 20 -16.33 17.46 -1.52
N LEU A 21 -15.97 17.52 -2.81
CA LEU A 21 -15.92 16.33 -3.67
C LEU A 21 -14.83 15.35 -3.21
N ALA A 22 -13.64 15.84 -2.86
CA ALA A 22 -12.58 15.02 -2.31
C ALA A 22 -13.03 14.28 -1.03
N ASN A 23 -13.62 15.00 -0.08
CA ASN A 23 -14.16 14.41 1.14
C ASN A 23 -15.25 13.36 0.86
N LYS A 24 -16.10 13.57 -0.15
CA LYS A 24 -17.11 12.59 -0.56
C LYS A 24 -16.47 11.31 -1.05
N ILE A 25 -15.52 11.41 -1.96
CA ILE A 25 -14.80 10.25 -2.52
C ILE A 25 -14.04 9.51 -1.42
N ILE A 26 -13.26 10.22 -0.62
CA ILE A 26 -12.53 9.64 0.52
C ILE A 26 -13.49 8.89 1.45
N GLY A 27 -14.62 9.51 1.81
CA GLY A 27 -15.62 8.88 2.69
C GLY A 27 -16.27 7.63 2.08
N GLU A 28 -16.38 7.54 0.75
CA GLU A 28 -16.86 6.33 0.06
C GLU A 28 -15.89 5.16 0.24
N TYR A 29 -14.57 5.40 0.17
CA TYR A 29 -13.55 4.36 0.34
C TYR A 29 -13.29 4.03 1.80
N LYS A 30 -13.24 5.01 2.70
CA LYS A 30 -13.12 4.76 4.16
C LYS A 30 -14.22 3.86 4.72
N ARG A 31 -15.46 4.02 4.26
CA ARG A 31 -16.58 3.13 4.67
C ARG A 31 -16.39 1.68 4.23
N GLN A 32 -15.45 1.40 3.36
CA GLN A 32 -15.10 0.08 2.86
C GLN A 32 -13.77 -0.43 3.44
N GLY A 33 -13.21 0.31 4.45
CA GLY A 33 -11.92 -0.03 5.05
C GLY A 33 -10.71 0.26 4.14
N LEU A 34 -10.87 1.13 3.13
CA LEU A 34 -9.80 1.46 2.19
C LEU A 34 -9.36 2.91 2.37
N ASP A 35 -8.05 3.12 2.51
CA ASP A 35 -7.43 4.43 2.46
C ASP A 35 -6.86 4.70 1.07
N LEU A 36 -7.04 5.94 0.59
CA LEU A 36 -6.59 6.34 -0.73
C LEU A 36 -5.28 7.11 -0.63
N THR A 37 -4.35 6.84 -1.54
CA THR A 37 -3.24 7.77 -1.80
C THR A 37 -3.75 8.98 -2.59
N LEU A 38 -2.99 10.08 -2.57
CA LEU A 38 -3.31 11.28 -3.36
C LEU A 38 -3.48 10.94 -4.86
N ARG A 39 -2.67 10.02 -5.38
CA ARG A 39 -2.73 9.60 -6.78
C ARG A 39 -4.00 8.80 -7.09
N GLN A 40 -4.42 7.94 -6.20
CA GLN A 40 -5.69 7.22 -6.33
C GLN A 40 -6.89 8.16 -6.25
N LEU A 41 -6.88 9.12 -5.32
CA LEU A 41 -7.91 10.16 -5.28
C LEU A 41 -7.98 10.93 -6.60
N TYR A 42 -6.83 11.33 -7.16
CA TYR A 42 -6.77 12.00 -8.46
C TYR A 42 -7.41 11.16 -9.57
N TYR A 43 -7.10 9.87 -9.66
CA TYR A 43 -7.72 9.02 -10.68
C TYR A 43 -9.23 8.83 -10.46
N GLN A 44 -9.72 8.92 -9.24
CA GLN A 44 -11.16 8.97 -8.98
C GLN A 44 -11.79 10.26 -9.51
N PHE A 45 -11.09 11.39 -9.44
CA PHE A 45 -11.55 12.63 -10.06
C PHE A 45 -11.59 12.52 -11.59
N VAL A 46 -10.57 11.94 -12.20
CA VAL A 46 -10.50 11.76 -13.66
C VAL A 46 -11.58 10.79 -14.15
N SER A 47 -11.70 9.62 -13.53
CA SER A 47 -12.65 8.58 -13.96
C SER A 47 -14.12 8.99 -13.83
N ARG A 48 -14.41 9.89 -12.88
CA ARG A 48 -15.76 10.45 -12.67
C ARG A 48 -16.00 11.73 -13.50
N GLY A 49 -15.06 12.12 -14.38
CA GLY A 49 -15.19 13.28 -15.25
C GLY A 49 -15.07 14.64 -14.57
N HIS A 50 -14.49 14.69 -13.37
CA HIS A 50 -14.35 15.95 -12.62
C HIS A 50 -13.12 16.77 -12.99
N CYS A 51 -12.11 16.16 -13.62
CA CYS A 51 -10.95 16.83 -14.19
C CYS A 51 -10.36 16.05 -15.37
N ALA A 52 -9.56 16.72 -16.20
CA ALA A 52 -8.81 16.07 -17.27
C ALA A 52 -7.61 15.27 -16.68
N ASN A 53 -7.21 14.20 -17.38
CA ASN A 53 -5.99 13.47 -17.02
C ASN A 53 -4.76 14.26 -17.49
N SER A 54 -4.16 15.05 -16.60
CA SER A 54 -2.96 15.85 -16.86
C SER A 54 -2.17 16.14 -15.58
N ASP A 55 -0.85 16.31 -15.71
CA ASP A 55 0.02 16.68 -14.58
C ASP A 55 -0.39 18.01 -13.93
N ARG A 56 -0.93 18.96 -14.71
CA ARG A 56 -1.44 20.22 -14.20
C ARG A 56 -2.60 20.01 -13.23
N GLU A 57 -3.56 19.17 -13.59
CA GLU A 57 -4.73 18.89 -12.76
C GLU A 57 -4.34 18.08 -11.52
N TYR A 58 -3.39 17.15 -11.64
CA TYR A 58 -2.83 16.45 -10.49
C TYR A 58 -2.18 17.41 -9.48
N LYS A 59 -1.29 18.31 -9.94
CA LYS A 59 -0.66 19.31 -9.08
C LYS A 59 -1.69 20.27 -8.46
N ARG A 60 -2.74 20.62 -9.21
CA ARG A 60 -3.83 21.46 -8.71
C ARG A 60 -4.58 20.76 -7.58
N LEU A 61 -4.96 19.51 -7.76
CA LEU A 61 -5.64 18.72 -6.71
C LEU A 61 -4.75 18.56 -5.48
N SER A 62 -3.47 18.24 -5.65
CA SER A 62 -2.48 18.17 -4.56
C SER A 62 -2.50 19.42 -3.70
N LYS A 63 -2.32 20.60 -4.32
CA LYS A 63 -2.36 21.88 -3.59
C LYS A 63 -3.70 22.13 -2.88
N MET A 64 -4.83 21.71 -3.46
CA MET A 64 -6.14 21.86 -2.81
C MET A 64 -6.29 20.95 -1.59
N VAL A 65 -5.79 19.72 -1.68
CA VAL A 65 -5.79 18.77 -0.58
C VAL A 65 -4.90 19.25 0.57
N ASP A 66 -3.68 19.72 0.29
CA ASP A 66 -2.75 20.25 1.30
C ASP A 66 -3.34 21.47 2.02
N ARG A 67 -3.88 22.43 1.27
CA ARG A 67 -4.57 23.59 1.86
C ARG A 67 -5.81 23.19 2.65
N GLY A 68 -6.55 22.22 2.16
CA GLY A 68 -7.74 21.66 2.82
C GLY A 68 -7.41 20.99 4.16
N ARG A 69 -6.30 20.25 4.23
CA ARG A 69 -5.78 19.69 5.47
C ARG A 69 -5.38 20.78 6.45
N LEU A 70 -4.53 21.72 6.03
CA LEU A 70 -4.08 22.84 6.87
C LEU A 70 -5.23 23.70 7.39
N ALA A 71 -6.32 23.82 6.63
CA ALA A 71 -7.51 24.56 7.04
C ALA A 71 -8.53 23.74 7.84
N GLY A 72 -8.25 22.47 8.16
CA GLY A 72 -9.18 21.60 8.87
C GLY A 72 -10.42 21.19 8.07
N LEU A 73 -10.40 21.34 6.75
CA LEU A 73 -11.51 20.96 5.85
C LEU A 73 -11.42 19.52 5.38
N ILE A 74 -10.20 18.96 5.33
CA ILE A 74 -9.92 17.56 5.02
C ILE A 74 -9.23 16.92 6.24
N ASP A 75 -9.62 15.70 6.57
CA ASP A 75 -9.03 14.91 7.64
C ASP A 75 -7.56 14.59 7.33
N TRP A 76 -6.67 14.72 8.32
CA TRP A 76 -5.25 14.45 8.17
C TRP A 76 -4.96 12.99 7.80
N ASP A 77 -5.72 12.05 8.34
CA ASP A 77 -5.58 10.61 8.06
C ASP A 77 -6.38 10.16 6.83
N ALA A 78 -6.94 11.11 6.07
CA ALA A 78 -7.78 10.79 4.91
C ALA A 78 -7.01 10.32 3.68
N ILE A 79 -5.71 10.62 3.63
CA ILE A 79 -4.82 10.27 2.51
C ILE A 79 -3.53 9.73 3.09
N GLU A 80 -3.18 8.53 2.67
CA GLU A 80 -2.04 7.80 3.19
C GLU A 80 -0.72 8.20 2.51
N ASP A 81 0.33 8.43 3.32
CA ASP A 81 1.73 8.53 2.90
C ASP A 81 2.55 7.47 3.66
N ARG A 82 2.65 6.28 3.10
CA ARG A 82 3.27 5.10 3.74
C ARG A 82 4.79 5.15 3.86
N LEU A 83 5.45 6.16 3.29
CA LEU A 83 6.91 6.15 3.15
C LEU A 83 7.64 6.94 4.25
N ARG A 84 6.92 7.64 5.15
CA ARG A 84 7.52 8.58 6.10
C ARG A 84 6.98 8.40 7.51
N GLU A 85 7.10 7.18 8.05
CA GLU A 85 6.75 6.88 9.45
C GLU A 85 7.99 6.91 10.34
N THR A 86 7.85 7.53 11.51
CA THR A 86 8.89 7.49 12.54
C THR A 86 8.96 6.08 13.13
N GLN A 87 10.15 5.49 13.14
CA GLN A 87 10.38 4.18 13.73
C GLN A 87 10.69 4.33 15.22
N THR A 88 9.94 3.64 16.08
CA THR A 88 10.16 3.57 17.52
C THR A 88 10.18 2.12 17.99
N ASN A 89 10.85 1.85 19.12
CA ASN A 89 10.75 0.55 19.76
C ASN A 89 9.35 0.37 20.37
N SER A 90 8.87 -0.86 20.38
CA SER A 90 7.66 -1.20 21.13
C SER A 90 7.97 -1.25 22.62
N HIS A 91 7.04 -0.76 23.46
CA HIS A 91 7.15 -0.79 24.91
C HIS A 91 5.90 -1.45 25.49
N TRP A 92 6.07 -2.17 26.58
CA TRP A 92 4.99 -2.87 27.30
C TRP A 92 5.07 -2.52 28.78
N LYS A 93 3.94 -2.45 29.44
CA LYS A 93 3.83 -2.15 30.87
C LYS A 93 4.12 -3.38 31.75
N LYS A 94 3.62 -4.55 31.30
CA LYS A 94 3.77 -5.83 32.00
C LYS A 94 4.32 -6.92 31.08
N PRO A 95 5.11 -7.88 31.57
CA PRO A 95 5.58 -9.03 30.79
C PRO A 95 4.44 -9.86 30.16
N SER A 96 3.30 -9.99 30.84
CA SER A 96 2.11 -10.69 30.31
C SER A 96 1.63 -10.12 28.99
N GLU A 97 1.76 -8.82 28.73
CA GLU A 97 1.40 -8.20 27.46
C GLU A 97 2.17 -8.80 26.26
N ILE A 98 3.43 -9.21 26.47
CA ILE A 98 4.23 -9.89 25.43
C ILE A 98 3.71 -11.30 25.20
N VAL A 99 3.30 -12.02 26.23
CA VAL A 99 2.74 -13.37 26.06
C VAL A 99 1.41 -13.31 25.31
N TRP A 100 0.55 -12.35 25.64
CA TRP A 100 -0.67 -12.07 24.88
C TRP A 100 -0.38 -11.63 23.45
N LEU A 101 0.67 -10.84 23.23
CA LEU A 101 1.07 -10.47 21.87
C LEU A 101 1.51 -11.71 21.09
N ALA A 102 2.29 -12.61 21.70
CA ALA A 102 2.73 -13.87 21.08
C ALA A 102 1.53 -14.72 20.63
N GLN A 103 0.47 -14.84 21.46
CA GLN A 103 -0.78 -15.51 21.11
C GLN A 103 -1.45 -14.86 19.89
N ARG A 104 -1.55 -13.53 19.85
CA ARG A 104 -2.18 -12.79 18.75
C ARG A 104 -1.43 -12.88 17.43
N ILE A 105 -0.07 -12.85 17.48
CA ILE A 105 0.76 -12.89 16.28
C ILE A 105 1.12 -14.32 15.84
N TRP A 106 0.76 -15.33 16.62
CA TRP A 106 1.01 -16.73 16.28
C TRP A 106 0.41 -17.10 14.93
N ARG A 107 1.25 -17.53 14.01
CA ARG A 107 0.87 -17.99 12.68
C ARG A 107 1.78 -19.14 12.25
N ILE A 108 1.23 -20.14 11.58
CA ILE A 108 1.99 -21.13 10.85
C ILE A 108 2.02 -20.74 9.37
N ASP A 109 2.98 -21.25 8.62
CA ASP A 109 3.03 -21.09 7.17
C ASP A 109 1.90 -21.91 6.52
N LEU A 110 0.77 -21.30 6.22
CA LEU A 110 -0.42 -21.96 5.64
C LEU A 110 -0.17 -22.47 4.21
N TRP A 111 0.94 -22.08 3.57
CA TRP A 111 1.35 -22.58 2.26
C TRP A 111 2.40 -23.68 2.34
N ALA A 112 2.87 -24.06 3.54
CA ALA A 112 3.93 -25.07 3.69
C ALA A 112 3.54 -26.44 3.12
N ARG A 113 2.28 -26.85 3.25
CA ARG A 113 1.74 -28.13 2.78
C ARG A 113 1.04 -28.04 1.42
N GLN A 114 0.85 -26.82 0.89
CA GLN A 114 0.21 -26.61 -0.41
C GLN A 114 1.09 -27.16 -1.55
N PRO A 115 0.52 -27.72 -2.62
CA PRO A 115 1.29 -28.19 -3.77
C PRO A 115 1.90 -27.04 -4.58
N LYS A 116 1.38 -25.82 -4.37
CA LYS A 116 1.82 -24.58 -5.01
C LYS A 116 2.04 -23.53 -3.96
N ARG A 117 2.94 -22.57 -4.25
CA ARG A 117 3.05 -21.31 -3.54
C ARG A 117 2.75 -20.15 -4.46
N VAL A 118 2.20 -19.09 -3.91
CA VAL A 118 1.96 -17.84 -4.64
C VAL A 118 2.64 -16.67 -3.93
N GLU A 119 3.08 -15.70 -4.71
CA GLU A 119 3.50 -14.38 -4.23
C GLU A 119 2.87 -13.31 -5.10
N VAL A 120 2.44 -12.21 -4.51
CA VAL A 120 1.89 -11.08 -5.24
C VAL A 120 2.96 -10.01 -5.41
N TRP A 121 3.30 -9.69 -6.66
CA TRP A 121 4.25 -8.65 -6.99
C TRP A 121 3.54 -7.51 -7.70
N ILE A 122 3.69 -6.30 -7.19
CA ILE A 122 3.05 -5.11 -7.74
C ILE A 122 4.10 -4.08 -8.16
N GLU A 123 3.88 -3.41 -9.28
CA GLU A 123 4.86 -2.46 -9.81
C GLU A 123 5.06 -1.24 -8.91
N LYS A 124 3.97 -0.71 -8.33
CA LYS A 124 3.96 0.56 -7.61
C LYS A 124 3.76 0.39 -6.10
N ASP A 125 4.61 1.04 -5.31
CA ASP A 125 4.48 1.09 -3.84
C ASP A 125 3.14 1.63 -3.37
N ALA A 126 2.64 2.66 -4.04
CA ALA A 126 1.39 3.33 -3.69
C ALA A 126 0.18 2.37 -3.66
N LEU A 127 0.30 1.21 -4.30
CA LEU A 127 -0.76 0.20 -4.35
C LEU A 127 -0.56 -0.94 -3.34
N LEU A 128 0.52 -0.95 -2.55
CA LEU A 128 0.74 -2.00 -1.54
C LEU A 128 -0.44 -2.13 -0.61
N GLY A 129 -0.97 -1.03 -0.09
CA GLY A 129 -2.08 -1.06 0.81
C GLY A 129 -3.40 -1.55 0.21
N VAL A 130 -3.53 -1.50 -1.09
CA VAL A 130 -4.70 -2.07 -1.74
C VAL A 130 -4.67 -3.60 -1.67
N ILE A 131 -3.47 -4.20 -1.75
CA ILE A 131 -3.32 -5.67 -1.78
C ILE A 131 -2.96 -6.28 -0.42
N GLU A 132 -2.48 -5.47 0.53
CA GLU A 132 -1.99 -5.92 1.83
C GLU A 132 -3.03 -6.74 2.60
N GLY A 133 -4.26 -6.22 2.75
CA GLY A 133 -5.33 -6.92 3.45
C GLY A 133 -5.61 -8.29 2.87
N VAL A 134 -5.82 -8.37 1.55
CA VAL A 134 -6.11 -9.64 0.88
C VAL A 134 -4.93 -10.62 0.93
N CYS A 135 -3.70 -10.13 0.87
CA CYS A 135 -2.51 -10.97 1.00
C CYS A 135 -2.35 -11.49 2.43
N THR A 136 -2.55 -10.63 3.43
CA THR A 136 -2.49 -10.99 4.85
C THR A 136 -3.56 -12.01 5.23
N ASP A 137 -4.80 -11.84 4.77
CA ASP A 137 -5.92 -12.77 5.03
C ASP A 137 -5.65 -14.17 4.47
N HIS A 138 -4.83 -14.26 3.45
CA HIS A 138 -4.52 -15.52 2.77
C HIS A 138 -3.07 -15.98 2.97
N ASP A 139 -2.34 -15.38 3.91
CA ASP A 139 -0.93 -15.71 4.23
C ASP A 139 -0.03 -15.74 2.97
N VAL A 140 -0.23 -14.76 2.07
CA VAL A 140 0.50 -14.65 0.80
C VAL A 140 1.52 -13.54 0.89
N PRO A 141 2.82 -13.82 0.67
CA PRO A 141 3.84 -12.78 0.58
C PRO A 141 3.58 -11.83 -0.59
N TYR A 142 3.86 -10.55 -0.39
CA TYR A 142 3.73 -9.52 -1.42
C TYR A 142 4.94 -8.59 -1.46
N LEU A 143 5.21 -7.99 -2.63
CA LEU A 143 6.38 -7.16 -2.91
C LEU A 143 6.02 -6.03 -3.87
N ALA A 144 6.47 -4.81 -3.57
CA ALA A 144 6.50 -3.72 -4.54
C ALA A 144 7.82 -3.73 -5.33
N CYS A 145 7.70 -3.77 -6.66
CA CYS A 145 8.86 -3.86 -7.55
C CYS A 145 9.59 -2.52 -7.72
N ARG A 146 8.89 -1.39 -7.60
CA ARG A 146 9.44 -0.03 -7.82
C ARG A 146 10.12 0.14 -9.17
N GLY A 147 9.47 -0.34 -10.24
CA GLY A 147 10.07 -0.50 -11.56
C GLY A 147 10.86 -1.82 -11.67
N TYR A 148 11.96 -1.83 -12.42
CA TYR A 148 12.81 -3.03 -12.55
C TYR A 148 13.48 -3.38 -11.23
N ASN A 149 13.23 -4.59 -10.73
CA ASN A 149 13.82 -5.08 -9.50
C ASN A 149 15.35 -5.13 -9.54
N SER A 150 15.99 -4.78 -8.41
CA SER A 150 17.44 -4.92 -8.27
C SER A 150 17.89 -6.37 -8.40
N GLN A 151 19.15 -6.57 -8.80
CA GLN A 151 19.72 -7.91 -8.93
C GLN A 151 19.67 -8.68 -7.60
N SER A 152 19.93 -8.00 -6.49
CA SER A 152 19.91 -8.60 -5.15
C SER A 152 18.51 -9.02 -4.72
N ALA A 153 17.46 -8.23 -5.03
CA ALA A 153 16.08 -8.59 -4.74
C ALA A 153 15.65 -9.83 -5.53
N MET A 154 15.96 -9.86 -6.83
CA MET A 154 15.67 -11.01 -7.69
C MET A 154 16.37 -12.28 -7.21
N TRP A 155 17.66 -12.17 -6.83
CA TRP A 155 18.43 -13.30 -6.33
C TRP A 155 17.84 -13.86 -5.02
N ARG A 156 17.50 -13.01 -4.04
CA ARG A 156 16.88 -13.45 -2.78
C ARG A 156 15.58 -14.21 -3.03
N SER A 157 14.73 -13.71 -3.91
CA SER A 157 13.47 -14.38 -4.28
C SER A 157 13.75 -15.71 -5.00
N ALA A 158 14.70 -15.74 -5.92
CA ALA A 158 15.07 -16.95 -6.67
C ALA A 158 15.60 -18.06 -5.76
N VAL A 159 16.46 -17.74 -4.78
CA VAL A 159 16.96 -18.70 -3.77
C VAL A 159 15.80 -19.29 -2.96
N LYS A 160 14.87 -18.45 -2.52
CA LYS A 160 13.65 -18.87 -1.82
C LYS A 160 12.82 -19.84 -2.68
N PHE A 161 12.57 -19.51 -3.94
CA PHE A 161 11.79 -20.35 -4.86
C PHE A 161 12.51 -21.67 -5.19
N ALA A 162 13.81 -21.65 -5.33
CA ALA A 162 14.61 -22.88 -5.48
C ALA A 162 14.47 -23.79 -4.24
N SER A 163 14.38 -23.22 -3.04
CA SER A 163 14.15 -24.01 -1.81
C SER A 163 12.75 -24.66 -1.78
N TYR A 164 11.73 -23.97 -2.29
CA TYR A 164 10.38 -24.52 -2.42
C TYR A 164 10.33 -25.65 -3.47
N ALA A 165 11.00 -25.44 -4.60
CA ALA A 165 11.08 -26.46 -5.66
C ALA A 165 11.74 -27.77 -5.16
N LYS A 166 12.79 -27.67 -4.31
CA LYS A 166 13.42 -28.84 -3.66
C LYS A 166 12.45 -29.62 -2.75
N LYS A 167 11.41 -28.96 -2.23
CA LYS A 167 10.33 -29.57 -1.44
C LYS A 167 9.15 -30.04 -2.30
N GLY A 168 9.28 -29.99 -3.63
CA GLY A 168 8.24 -30.40 -4.57
C GLY A 168 7.15 -29.35 -4.82
N GLN A 169 7.28 -28.13 -4.30
CA GLN A 169 6.30 -27.06 -4.48
C GLN A 169 6.62 -26.23 -5.72
N ARG A 170 5.59 -25.86 -6.49
CA ARG A 170 5.68 -24.94 -7.61
C ARG A 170 5.37 -23.52 -7.15
N THR A 171 6.11 -22.52 -7.62
CA THR A 171 5.84 -21.12 -7.30
C THR A 171 5.19 -20.39 -8.47
N THR A 172 4.17 -19.59 -8.19
CA THR A 172 3.57 -18.66 -9.14
C THR A 172 3.67 -17.24 -8.58
N ILE A 173 4.32 -16.34 -9.33
CA ILE A 173 4.30 -14.91 -9.08
C ILE A 173 3.05 -14.35 -9.76
N LEU A 174 2.17 -13.74 -8.98
CA LEU A 174 0.98 -13.03 -9.42
C LEU A 174 1.36 -11.56 -9.62
N TYR A 175 1.63 -11.16 -10.86
CA TYR A 175 2.19 -9.84 -11.16
C TYR A 175 1.13 -8.83 -11.59
N LEU A 176 1.20 -7.63 -11.02
CA LEU A 176 0.36 -6.48 -11.37
C LEU A 176 1.25 -5.30 -11.77
N GLY A 177 1.09 -4.80 -12.98
CA GLY A 177 1.89 -3.67 -13.50
C GLY A 177 1.13 -2.88 -14.56
N ASP A 178 1.65 -1.71 -14.88
CA ASP A 178 1.11 -0.81 -15.88
C ASP A 178 1.00 -1.47 -17.26
N HIS A 179 0.01 -1.09 -18.06
CA HIS A 179 -0.06 -1.48 -19.46
C HIS A 179 0.62 -0.40 -20.31
N ASP A 180 1.94 -0.41 -20.28
CA ASP A 180 2.82 0.44 -21.07
C ASP A 180 4.03 -0.37 -21.61
N PRO A 181 4.88 0.19 -22.46
CA PRO A 181 6.03 -0.55 -23.03
C PRO A 181 6.94 -1.17 -21.96
N SER A 182 7.21 -0.48 -20.85
CA SER A 182 8.05 -0.95 -19.75
C SER A 182 7.36 -1.99 -18.88
N GLY A 183 6.10 -1.73 -18.48
CA GLY A 183 5.35 -2.62 -17.61
C GLY A 183 5.08 -3.99 -18.22
N LEU A 184 4.86 -4.06 -19.55
CA LEU A 184 4.75 -5.35 -20.24
C LEU A 184 6.09 -6.10 -20.28
N ASP A 185 7.20 -5.39 -20.51
CA ASP A 185 8.53 -6.00 -20.54
C ASP A 185 8.97 -6.50 -19.17
N MET A 186 8.57 -5.83 -18.09
CA MET A 186 8.85 -6.27 -16.72
C MET A 186 8.33 -7.69 -16.43
N THR A 187 7.20 -8.09 -17.00
CA THR A 187 6.71 -9.47 -16.88
C THR A 187 7.69 -10.49 -17.45
N ARG A 188 8.29 -10.19 -18.61
CA ARG A 188 9.33 -11.02 -19.24
C ARG A 188 10.61 -11.00 -18.39
N ASP A 189 11.07 -9.81 -17.98
CA ASP A 189 12.29 -9.64 -17.18
C ASP A 189 12.23 -10.43 -15.88
N ILE A 190 11.11 -10.36 -15.14
CA ILE A 190 10.89 -11.13 -13.93
C ILE A 190 10.99 -12.63 -14.23
N TYR A 191 10.30 -13.11 -15.26
CA TYR A 191 10.30 -14.52 -15.62
C TYR A 191 11.70 -15.04 -15.95
N GLU A 192 12.42 -14.33 -16.85
CA GLU A 192 13.75 -14.75 -17.31
C GLU A 192 14.77 -14.75 -16.17
N ARG A 193 14.82 -13.65 -15.39
CA ARG A 193 15.79 -13.50 -14.30
C ARG A 193 15.52 -14.45 -13.14
N ILE A 194 14.26 -14.62 -12.74
CA ILE A 194 13.91 -15.56 -11.65
C ILE A 194 14.26 -16.99 -12.05
N ASN A 195 13.91 -17.43 -13.24
CA ASN A 195 14.22 -18.80 -13.65
C ASN A 195 15.72 -19.02 -13.82
N LEU A 196 16.47 -18.04 -14.36
CA LEU A 196 17.92 -18.11 -14.43
C LEU A 196 18.55 -18.25 -13.03
N LEU A 197 18.19 -17.36 -12.11
CA LEU A 197 18.79 -17.29 -10.78
C LEU A 197 18.34 -18.41 -9.84
N SER A 198 17.19 -19.04 -10.11
CA SER A 198 16.68 -20.20 -9.36
C SER A 198 17.09 -21.55 -9.95
N PHE A 199 18.04 -21.57 -10.92
CA PHE A 199 18.43 -22.78 -11.64
C PHE A 199 17.22 -23.51 -12.28
N ASN A 200 16.33 -22.75 -12.92
CA ASN A 200 15.11 -23.23 -13.56
C ASN A 200 14.18 -23.99 -12.60
N ALA A 201 13.93 -23.44 -11.41
CA ALA A 201 12.95 -23.96 -10.46
C ALA A 201 11.50 -23.95 -10.99
N ASN A 202 11.30 -23.66 -12.29
CA ASN A 202 10.01 -23.63 -12.99
C ASN A 202 9.01 -22.68 -12.32
N VAL A 203 9.46 -21.47 -12.04
CA VAL A 203 8.62 -20.41 -11.48
C VAL A 203 7.74 -19.81 -12.59
N LYS A 204 6.43 -19.83 -12.39
CA LYS A 204 5.48 -19.18 -13.30
C LYS A 204 5.33 -17.72 -12.92
N VAL A 205 5.28 -16.83 -13.91
CA VAL A 205 4.85 -15.44 -13.75
C VAL A 205 3.50 -15.29 -14.44
N ASP A 206 2.48 -14.97 -13.65
CA ASP A 206 1.11 -14.78 -14.12
C ASP A 206 0.74 -13.30 -14.01
N ARG A 207 0.67 -12.62 -15.17
CA ARG A 207 0.29 -11.20 -15.21
C ARG A 207 -1.21 -11.07 -14.96
N LEU A 208 -1.59 -10.70 -13.74
CA LEU A 208 -2.98 -10.50 -13.33
C LEU A 208 -3.58 -9.20 -13.89
N ALA A 209 -2.79 -8.13 -13.89
CA ALA A 209 -3.17 -6.80 -14.36
C ALA A 209 -1.91 -6.01 -14.78
N LEU A 210 -2.02 -4.98 -15.58
CA LEU A 210 -3.19 -4.52 -16.30
C LEU A 210 -3.14 -5.14 -17.72
N ASN A 211 -4.23 -5.75 -18.17
CA ASN A 211 -4.31 -6.43 -19.47
C ASN A 211 -5.38 -5.78 -20.36
N MET A 212 -5.29 -5.92 -21.69
CA MET A 212 -6.21 -5.29 -22.66
C MET A 212 -7.68 -5.65 -22.46
N ASN A 213 -7.99 -6.86 -22.01
CA ASN A 213 -9.37 -7.27 -21.70
C ASN A 213 -9.94 -6.45 -20.53
N GLN A 214 -9.13 -6.19 -19.51
CA GLN A 214 -9.50 -5.37 -18.35
C GLN A 214 -9.63 -3.89 -18.73
N ILE A 215 -8.74 -3.38 -19.58
CA ILE A 215 -8.83 -2.02 -20.14
C ILE A 215 -10.15 -1.84 -20.87
N ARG A 216 -10.55 -2.78 -21.72
CA ARG A 216 -11.83 -2.75 -22.42
C ARG A 216 -13.04 -2.87 -21.47
N GLN A 217 -12.90 -3.67 -20.42
CA GLN A 217 -13.99 -3.92 -19.46
C GLN A 217 -14.21 -2.75 -18.50
N TYR A 218 -13.13 -2.18 -17.96
CA TYR A 218 -13.18 -1.18 -16.89
C TYR A 218 -12.98 0.25 -17.41
N ASN A 219 -12.56 0.41 -18.68
CA ASN A 219 -12.34 1.68 -19.36
C ASN A 219 -11.54 2.71 -18.51
N PRO A 220 -10.37 2.35 -17.97
CA PRO A 220 -9.55 3.31 -17.23
C PRO A 220 -9.07 4.42 -18.17
N PRO A 221 -8.83 5.65 -17.65
CA PRO A 221 -8.38 6.77 -18.46
C PRO A 221 -7.02 6.48 -19.10
N PRO A 222 -6.87 6.68 -20.43
CA PRO A 222 -5.61 6.46 -21.13
C PRO A 222 -4.62 7.60 -20.88
N ASN A 223 -3.34 7.26 -20.96
CA ASN A 223 -2.22 8.19 -21.07
C ASN A 223 -1.55 8.03 -22.44
N PRO A 224 -0.83 9.05 -22.96
CA PRO A 224 0.03 8.87 -24.14
C PRO A 224 1.13 7.85 -23.86
N ALA A 225 1.40 6.94 -24.78
CA ALA A 225 2.53 6.02 -24.66
C ALA A 225 3.86 6.77 -24.69
N LYS A 226 4.78 6.41 -23.80
CA LYS A 226 6.11 7.05 -23.66
C LYS A 226 7.00 6.68 -24.85
N MET A 227 7.01 7.49 -25.92
CA MET A 227 7.75 7.23 -27.15
C MET A 227 9.30 7.22 -26.99
N LYS A 228 9.82 7.76 -25.90
CA LYS A 228 11.26 7.73 -25.58
C LYS A 228 11.75 6.34 -25.12
N ASP A 229 10.85 5.42 -24.78
CA ASP A 229 11.22 4.05 -24.44
C ASP A 229 11.59 3.27 -25.70
N ALA A 230 12.73 2.57 -25.67
CA ALA A 230 13.20 1.77 -26.81
C ALA A 230 12.21 0.67 -27.25
N ARG A 231 11.30 0.26 -26.35
CA ARG A 231 10.26 -0.75 -26.59
C ARG A 231 8.97 -0.16 -27.15
N ALA A 232 8.83 1.18 -27.16
CA ALA A 232 7.61 1.87 -27.55
C ALA A 232 7.18 1.53 -28.98
N GLN A 233 8.12 1.37 -29.92
CA GLN A 233 7.80 1.06 -31.31
C GLN A 233 7.04 -0.27 -31.45
N LYS A 234 7.51 -1.33 -30.79
CA LYS A 234 6.83 -2.64 -30.78
C LYS A 234 5.48 -2.58 -30.08
N TYR A 235 5.41 -1.83 -28.99
CA TYR A 235 4.18 -1.63 -28.23
C TYR A 235 3.11 -0.92 -29.07
N VAL A 236 3.47 0.19 -29.74
CA VAL A 236 2.56 1.00 -30.55
C VAL A 236 1.99 0.21 -31.75
N ILE A 237 2.80 -0.63 -32.38
CA ILE A 237 2.35 -1.51 -33.47
C ILE A 237 1.23 -2.45 -32.97
N THR A 238 1.30 -2.92 -31.73
CA THR A 238 0.36 -3.91 -31.19
C THR A 238 -0.84 -3.28 -30.51
N TYR A 239 -0.62 -2.19 -29.75
CA TYR A 239 -1.62 -1.62 -28.84
C TYR A 239 -2.00 -0.17 -29.14
N GLY A 240 -1.35 0.48 -30.11
CA GLY A 240 -1.57 1.88 -30.44
C GLY A 240 -0.79 2.85 -29.52
N HIS A 241 -1.11 4.13 -29.62
CA HIS A 241 -0.39 5.22 -28.94
C HIS A 241 -0.85 5.50 -27.50
N SER A 242 -1.77 4.71 -26.99
CA SER A 242 -2.27 4.84 -25.62
C SER A 242 -1.63 3.83 -24.68
N SER A 243 -1.39 4.24 -23.44
CA SER A 243 -0.96 3.40 -22.34
C SER A 243 -1.89 3.58 -21.13
N TRP A 244 -1.84 2.70 -20.17
CA TRP A 244 -2.71 2.75 -18.98
C TRP A 244 -1.95 2.40 -17.73
N GLU A 245 -2.17 3.17 -16.70
CA GLU A 245 -1.59 2.94 -15.39
C GLU A 245 -2.49 2.02 -14.54
N LEU A 246 -1.88 1.16 -13.76
CA LEU A 246 -2.56 0.20 -12.88
C LEU A 246 -3.41 0.90 -11.81
N ASP A 247 -2.92 2.03 -11.27
CA ASP A 247 -3.61 2.84 -10.26
C ASP A 247 -4.84 3.60 -10.80
N ALA A 248 -5.09 3.54 -12.10
CA ALA A 248 -6.34 4.01 -12.70
C ALA A 248 -7.50 2.98 -12.56
N LEU A 249 -7.20 1.73 -12.17
CA LEU A 249 -8.24 0.77 -11.81
C LEU A 249 -8.82 1.09 -10.42
N ASP A 250 -10.11 0.76 -10.27
CA ASP A 250 -10.73 0.79 -8.94
C ASP A 250 -10.01 -0.21 -8.02
N PRO A 251 -9.60 0.20 -6.80
CA PRO A 251 -8.97 -0.68 -5.81
C PRO A 251 -9.71 -1.99 -5.57
N LYS A 252 -11.04 -1.99 -5.59
CA LYS A 252 -11.86 -3.21 -5.44
C LYS A 252 -11.62 -4.22 -6.55
N VAL A 253 -11.39 -3.74 -7.78
CA VAL A 253 -11.08 -4.61 -8.92
C VAL A 253 -9.74 -5.27 -8.69
N ILE A 254 -8.74 -4.52 -8.24
CA ILE A 254 -7.41 -5.05 -7.92
C ILE A 254 -7.50 -6.12 -6.83
N ILE A 255 -8.18 -5.82 -5.72
CA ILE A 255 -8.40 -6.76 -4.60
C ILE A 255 -9.07 -8.05 -5.11
N LYS A 256 -10.13 -7.91 -5.91
CA LYS A 256 -10.85 -9.06 -6.47
C LYS A 256 -9.96 -9.92 -7.36
N LEU A 257 -9.19 -9.32 -8.25
CA LEU A 257 -8.27 -10.03 -9.14
C LEU A 257 -7.23 -10.83 -8.35
N VAL A 258 -6.64 -10.22 -7.33
CA VAL A 258 -5.66 -10.88 -6.44
C VAL A 258 -6.31 -12.02 -5.68
N LYS A 259 -7.45 -11.78 -5.01
CA LYS A 259 -8.19 -12.80 -4.27
C LYS A 259 -8.54 -14.01 -5.14
N ASP A 260 -9.15 -13.77 -6.29
CA ASP A 260 -9.55 -14.84 -7.21
C ASP A 260 -8.33 -15.65 -7.69
N ALA A 261 -7.18 -14.99 -7.90
CA ALA A 261 -5.96 -15.67 -8.31
C ALA A 261 -5.34 -16.50 -7.19
N ILE A 262 -5.33 -16.02 -5.96
CA ILE A 262 -4.88 -16.75 -4.78
C ILE A 262 -5.74 -18.01 -4.60
N LEU A 263 -7.06 -17.86 -4.61
CA LEU A 263 -8.00 -18.98 -4.43
C LEU A 263 -7.87 -20.05 -5.52
N ARG A 264 -7.62 -19.67 -6.78
CA ARG A 264 -7.36 -20.64 -7.88
C ARG A 264 -6.08 -21.46 -7.70
N ASN A 265 -5.13 -20.99 -6.91
CA ASN A 265 -3.86 -21.69 -6.66
C ASN A 265 -3.83 -22.46 -5.35
N ARG A 266 -4.85 -22.30 -4.49
CA ARG A 266 -4.95 -22.88 -3.16
C ARG A 266 -5.72 -24.21 -3.19
N ASP A 267 -5.24 -25.21 -2.47
CA ASP A 267 -6.04 -26.38 -2.10
C ASP A 267 -6.80 -26.06 -0.81
N ASP A 268 -8.12 -25.94 -0.93
CA ASP A 268 -8.98 -25.52 0.18
C ASP A 268 -9.11 -26.58 1.30
N LYS A 269 -8.88 -27.87 0.99
CA LYS A 269 -8.90 -28.90 2.01
C LYS A 269 -7.69 -28.77 2.93
N ILE A 270 -6.50 -28.71 2.34
CA ILE A 270 -5.24 -28.53 3.08
C ILE A 270 -5.29 -27.20 3.87
N TRP A 271 -5.80 -26.15 3.24
CA TRP A 271 -5.95 -24.83 3.88
C TRP A 271 -6.78 -24.89 5.16
N LYS A 272 -7.96 -25.50 5.11
CA LYS A 272 -8.84 -25.62 6.27
C LYS A 272 -8.22 -26.44 7.40
N GLU A 273 -7.50 -27.52 7.06
CA GLU A 273 -6.77 -28.32 8.04
C GLU A 273 -5.67 -27.49 8.75
N ASP A 274 -4.92 -26.70 7.99
CA ASP A 274 -3.83 -25.88 8.54
C ASP A 274 -4.36 -24.68 9.34
N VAL A 275 -5.45 -24.04 8.92
CA VAL A 275 -6.14 -23.00 9.69
C VAL A 275 -6.59 -23.57 11.05
N LYS A 276 -7.21 -24.74 11.07
CA LYS A 276 -7.61 -25.40 12.32
C LYS A 276 -6.41 -25.65 13.24
N ARG A 277 -5.31 -26.17 12.69
CA ARG A 277 -4.07 -26.41 13.43
C ARG A 277 -3.46 -25.12 14.00
N GLN A 278 -3.56 -24.00 13.25
CA GLN A 278 -3.14 -22.68 13.72
C GLN A 278 -3.99 -22.21 14.91
N GLU A 279 -5.30 -22.41 14.83
CA GLU A 279 -6.22 -22.03 15.91
C GLU A 279 -5.99 -22.85 17.18
N GLU A 280 -5.84 -24.16 17.07
CA GLU A 280 -5.44 -25.02 18.19
C GLU A 280 -4.11 -24.59 18.84
N GLY A 281 -3.20 -24.01 18.05
CA GLY A 281 -1.95 -23.41 18.57
C GLY A 281 -2.19 -22.11 19.32
N ARG A 282 -3.13 -21.28 18.86
CA ARG A 282 -3.53 -20.03 19.54
C ARG A 282 -4.22 -20.29 20.87
N GLU A 283 -5.14 -21.26 20.91
CA GLU A 283 -5.83 -21.67 22.14
C GLU A 283 -4.83 -22.10 23.22
N LYS A 284 -3.78 -22.89 22.85
CA LYS A 284 -2.73 -23.27 23.79
C LYS A 284 -1.92 -22.08 24.30
N LEU A 285 -1.65 -21.09 23.45
CA LEU A 285 -0.93 -19.88 23.87
C LEU A 285 -1.81 -18.97 24.73
N GLU A 286 -3.12 -18.97 24.51
CA GLU A 286 -4.10 -18.29 25.35
C GLU A 286 -4.13 -18.84 26.76
N ASP A 287 -4.14 -20.19 26.91
CA ASP A 287 -4.04 -20.84 28.21
C ASP A 287 -2.76 -20.44 28.95
N VAL A 288 -1.62 -20.39 28.22
CA VAL A 288 -0.32 -19.96 28.80
C VAL A 288 -0.37 -18.48 29.21
N ALA A 289 -0.92 -17.60 28.36
CA ALA A 289 -1.01 -16.17 28.63
C ALA A 289 -1.87 -15.89 29.87
N THR A 290 -3.02 -16.57 29.98
CA THR A 290 -3.94 -16.45 31.10
C THR A 290 -3.28 -16.88 32.42
N ASN A 291 -2.60 -18.02 32.43
CA ASN A 291 -1.93 -18.51 33.64
C ASN A 291 -0.78 -17.58 34.06
N PHE A 292 -0.01 -17.07 33.08
CA PHE A 292 1.10 -16.16 33.34
C PHE A 292 0.61 -14.82 33.93
N GLU A 293 -0.48 -14.27 33.41
CA GLU A 293 -1.09 -13.02 33.92
C GLU A 293 -1.61 -13.20 35.35
N MET A 294 -2.21 -14.34 35.69
CA MET A 294 -2.66 -14.66 37.06
C MET A 294 -1.49 -14.73 38.04
N GLU A 295 -0.35 -15.29 37.63
CA GLU A 295 0.87 -15.36 38.46
C GLU A 295 1.47 -13.96 38.70
N GLU A 296 1.41 -13.05 37.72
CA GLU A 296 1.86 -11.66 37.88
C GLU A 296 0.98 -10.87 38.87
N ASP A 297 -0.35 -11.03 38.77
CA ASP A 297 -1.31 -10.33 39.63
C ASP A 297 -1.23 -10.86 41.09
N ASP A 298 -0.95 -12.14 41.31
CA ASP A 298 -0.79 -12.74 42.63
C ASP A 298 0.56 -12.38 43.30
N SER A 299 1.59 -12.05 42.50
CA SER A 299 2.91 -11.62 42.98
C SER A 299 2.97 -10.21 43.56
N GLY A 300 1.96 -9.40 43.35
CA GLY A 300 1.65 -8.17 44.11
C GLY A 300 2.67 -7.03 44.07
N GLU A 301 3.51 -6.90 43.05
CA GLU A 301 4.49 -5.83 42.91
C GLU A 301 4.52 -5.19 41.51
N TYR A 302 3.52 -4.41 41.23
CA TYR A 302 3.69 -3.27 40.31
C TYR A 302 2.95 -2.08 40.92
N ASP A 303 3.70 -1.20 41.60
CA ASP A 303 3.21 0.05 42.17
C ASP A 303 2.56 0.90 41.05
N GLU A 304 1.25 1.05 41.13
CA GLU A 304 0.52 2.11 40.42
C GLU A 304 0.78 3.45 41.13
N ASP A 305 1.97 3.99 41.07
CA ASP A 305 2.23 5.36 41.51
C ASP A 305 3.39 5.98 40.72
N ASP A 306 3.07 6.47 39.55
CA ASP A 306 3.72 7.65 39.00
C ASP A 306 2.74 8.45 38.12
N SER A 307 1.67 8.93 38.75
CA SER A 307 0.95 10.10 38.26
C SER A 307 1.74 11.33 38.70
N GLY A 308 2.85 11.60 38.00
CA GLY A 308 3.54 12.87 38.16
C GLY A 308 2.59 14.02 37.82
N GLU A 309 2.14 14.73 38.85
CA GLU A 309 1.59 16.06 38.71
C GLU A 309 2.64 16.92 38.04
N TYR A 310 2.40 17.27 36.79
CA TYR A 310 3.12 18.37 36.16
C TYR A 310 2.48 19.66 36.65
N ASP A 311 3.21 20.36 37.56
CA ASP A 311 2.90 21.72 37.96
C ASP A 311 2.88 22.61 36.72
N GLU A 312 1.69 23.11 36.36
CA GLU A 312 1.50 24.22 35.46
C GLU A 312 1.87 25.50 36.20
N ASP A 313 3.11 25.93 36.10
CA ASP A 313 3.50 27.32 36.37
C ASP A 313 4.85 27.62 35.70
N ASP A 314 4.83 28.03 34.47
CA ASP A 314 5.79 29.03 33.95
C ASP A 314 5.17 29.83 32.80
N SER A 315 4.55 30.95 33.14
CA SER A 315 4.12 31.99 32.22
C SER A 315 5.33 32.84 31.85
N GLY A 316 6.07 32.41 30.83
CA GLY A 316 7.10 33.22 30.20
C GLY A 316 6.50 34.13 29.13
N GLU A 317 6.42 35.42 29.42
CA GLU A 317 6.20 36.50 28.44
C GLU A 317 7.28 36.46 27.36
N TYR A 318 6.89 36.31 26.11
CA TYR A 318 7.76 36.61 24.98
C TYR A 318 7.29 37.89 24.31
N ASP A 319 8.19 38.89 24.36
CA ASP A 319 8.06 40.18 23.69
C ASP A 319 7.91 40.00 22.18
N GLU A 320 6.96 40.74 21.65
CA GLU A 320 6.77 41.00 20.22
C GLU A 320 7.87 41.94 19.76
N ASP A 321 8.72 41.51 18.84
CA ASP A 321 9.44 42.43 17.96
C ASP A 321 9.13 42.08 16.51
N GLU A 322 8.48 43.07 15.88
CA GLU A 322 8.19 43.19 14.47
C GLU A 322 9.49 43.27 13.66
N GLU A 323 9.52 42.60 12.52
CA GLU A 323 10.13 43.17 11.31
C GLU A 323 9.50 42.52 10.05
N ASP A 324 8.67 43.36 9.41
CA ASP A 324 8.28 43.23 8.01
C ASP A 324 9.51 43.34 7.10
N THR A 325 9.66 42.39 6.20
CA THR A 325 10.33 42.67 4.93
C THR A 325 9.57 41.98 3.79
N ASP A 326 8.93 42.82 3.00
CA ASP A 326 8.49 42.57 1.65
C ASP A 326 9.62 41.99 0.80
N ASP A 327 9.40 40.85 0.16
CA ASP A 327 10.18 40.47 -1.00
C ASP A 327 9.28 40.22 -2.21
N VAL A 328 9.63 41.01 -3.18
CA VAL A 328 9.02 41.26 -4.47
C VAL A 328 9.19 40.05 -5.37
N ASP A 329 8.11 39.68 -6.06
CA ASP A 329 8.09 38.73 -7.19
C ASP A 329 8.98 39.28 -8.35
N GLU A 330 10.02 38.59 -8.71
CA GLU A 330 10.63 38.70 -10.04
C GLU A 330 10.24 37.49 -10.90
N GLU A 331 9.39 37.79 -11.88
CA GLU A 331 9.18 36.97 -13.04
C GLU A 331 10.46 37.03 -13.94
N GLU A 332 11.12 35.92 -14.17
CA GLU A 332 12.01 35.79 -15.31
C GLU A 332 11.42 34.84 -16.33
N ASP A 333 10.93 35.42 -17.41
CA ASP A 333 10.80 34.80 -18.72
C ASP A 333 12.21 34.44 -19.23
N ASP A 334 12.41 33.22 -19.65
CA ASP A 334 13.52 32.87 -20.53
C ASP A 334 13.04 31.98 -21.69
N GLU A 335 12.92 32.64 -22.83
CA GLU A 335 12.92 32.03 -24.16
C GLU A 335 14.35 31.64 -24.55
N SER A 336 14.57 30.37 -24.86
CA SER A 336 15.49 29.93 -25.93
C SER A 336 15.37 28.43 -26.14
#